data_16e1da362e703e548c5f5049d2b0878d
#
_entry.id   16e1da362e703e548c5f5049d2b0878d
#
_cell.length_a   1.000
_cell.length_b   1.000
_cell.length_c   1.000
_cell.angle_alpha   90.00
_cell.angle_beta   90.00
_cell.angle_gamma   90.00
#
_symmetry.space_group_name_H-M   'P 1'
#
loop_
_entity.id
_entity.type
_entity.pdbx_description
1 polymer ?
#
loop_
_entity_poly.entity_id
_entity_poly.type
_entity_poly.pdbx_seq_one_letter_code
_entity_poly.pdbx_strand_id
1 'polypeptide(L)'
;MKIASFKRVITPEIGAYLAGYGYYDKSNSIADDLYMTGLCVDDGERKALIISFDLLGLDGWYIRKIRKNCSGILGIPEEAVMLTCTHTHSGPETRTLASRPEQLNAAYLDELEKMISEEVAGLKDFKECSVGFYSMQCNENRNRRYTTPYNRASFNPHWKAMTPLCNQFADKELGLIFFWEDLGEYGQVPIYTIGNYAAHPLAGRTPGNGALRISADFPGAFRNYVTSETGGECMFITGAAGDMVPENDEQGRDSVHEMGMKLGRAAMFGMVESSRNMKHYGQKDAKVGYSIRTFEQPLRLKYRNQAGRLPAPHMGKDTVTLEIQCVSIGDICFVGVPCELCAELGQEIKWHSPFQKAFIAYNATEYFSYIGPANFFIAGGYEALSQRIGAKGGLELVRTAVDAMFELRESLYPTDPEVGEPYPDGIPMELVHRP
;
A
#
# COMPACT_ATOMS: atom_id res chain seq x y z
N MET A 1 4.85 12.88 -19.87
CA MET A 1 3.70 12.68 -18.98
C MET A 1 3.49 13.90 -18.11
N LYS A 2 2.33 14.00 -17.46
CA LYS A 2 1.99 15.12 -16.56
C LYS A 2 1.42 14.58 -15.27
N ILE A 3 1.60 15.31 -14.16
CA ILE A 3 0.99 14.98 -12.88
C ILE A 3 0.30 16.19 -12.26
N ALA A 4 -0.76 15.93 -11.51
CA ALA A 4 -1.35 16.85 -10.56
C ALA A 4 -1.56 16.12 -9.23
N SER A 5 -1.41 16.80 -8.11
CA SER A 5 -1.46 16.18 -6.78
C SER A 5 -2.23 17.05 -5.79
N PHE A 6 -2.62 16.41 -4.70
CA PHE A 6 -3.19 17.09 -3.54
C PHE A 6 -2.77 16.43 -2.24
N LYS A 7 -2.82 17.21 -1.18
CA LYS A 7 -2.64 16.76 0.20
C LYS A 7 -3.66 17.45 1.09
N ARG A 8 -4.48 16.68 1.80
CA ARG A 8 -5.52 17.19 2.69
C ARG A 8 -5.44 16.55 4.06
N VAL A 9 -5.59 17.36 5.10
CA VAL A 9 -5.76 16.87 6.48
C VAL A 9 -7.11 16.17 6.59
N ILE A 10 -7.08 14.95 7.15
CA ILE A 10 -8.26 14.11 7.42
C ILE A 10 -8.35 13.70 8.90
N THR A 11 -7.67 14.41 9.78
CA THR A 11 -7.67 14.14 11.22
C THR A 11 -9.09 14.32 11.80
N PRO A 12 -9.70 13.29 12.42
CA PRO A 12 -11.00 13.43 13.05
C PRO A 12 -10.91 14.24 14.36
N GLU A 13 -12.04 14.64 14.86
CA GLU A 13 -12.11 15.20 16.22
C GLU A 13 -11.71 14.18 17.28
N ILE A 14 -11.18 14.66 18.42
CA ILE A 14 -10.89 13.84 19.60
C ILE A 14 -12.20 13.19 20.10
N GLY A 15 -12.10 11.92 20.48
CA GLY A 15 -13.25 11.10 20.88
C GLY A 15 -13.72 10.12 19.80
N ALA A 16 -13.12 10.16 18.60
CA ALA A 16 -13.35 9.15 17.57
C ALA A 16 -12.89 7.75 18.04
N TYR A 17 -13.65 6.71 17.71
CA TYR A 17 -13.20 5.33 17.93
C TYR A 17 -11.96 5.06 17.08
N LEU A 18 -10.92 4.50 17.70
CA LEU A 18 -9.66 4.13 17.03
C LEU A 18 -9.73 2.71 16.49
N ALA A 19 -9.14 2.52 15.32
CA ALA A 19 -9.03 1.23 14.65
C ALA A 19 -7.77 0.45 15.08
N GLY A 20 -7.82 -0.87 14.95
CA GLY A 20 -6.64 -1.76 14.93
C GLY A 20 -6.20 -2.36 16.25
N TYR A 21 -6.58 -1.82 17.40
CA TYR A 21 -6.21 -2.34 18.72
C TYR A 21 -7.42 -2.77 19.56
N GLY A 22 -7.55 -2.16 20.74
CA GLY A 22 -8.59 -2.52 21.68
C GLY A 22 -9.99 -2.20 21.20
N TYR A 23 -10.95 -2.86 21.82
CA TYR A 23 -12.35 -2.60 21.58
C TYR A 23 -12.77 -1.38 22.41
N TYR A 24 -13.51 -0.46 21.77
CA TYR A 24 -14.04 0.75 22.42
C TYR A 24 -12.99 1.82 22.78
N ASP A 25 -11.76 1.70 22.26
CA ASP A 25 -10.75 2.75 22.43
C ASP A 25 -11.16 4.00 21.67
N LYS A 26 -11.29 5.13 22.38
CA LYS A 26 -11.51 6.46 21.79
C LYS A 26 -10.28 7.30 21.91
N SER A 27 -10.00 8.10 20.88
CA SER A 27 -8.90 9.03 20.91
C SER A 27 -9.08 10.06 22.04
N ASN A 28 -7.98 10.40 22.71
CA ASN A 28 -7.93 11.43 23.76
C ASN A 28 -6.93 12.54 23.47
N SER A 29 -6.17 12.42 22.39
CA SER A 29 -5.18 13.40 21.95
C SER A 29 -4.79 13.17 20.49
N ILE A 30 -4.13 14.16 19.91
CA ILE A 30 -3.55 14.11 18.56
C ILE A 30 -2.03 14.26 18.73
N ALA A 31 -1.27 13.31 18.20
CA ALA A 31 0.19 13.37 18.15
C ALA A 31 0.67 14.06 16.87
N ASP A 32 0.04 13.72 15.75
CA ASP A 32 0.26 14.31 14.43
C ASP A 32 -0.99 14.12 13.57
N ASP A 33 -1.09 14.96 12.52
CA ASP A 33 -2.23 14.93 11.61
C ASP A 33 -2.22 13.71 10.70
N LEU A 34 -3.43 13.21 10.42
CA LEU A 34 -3.69 12.25 9.36
C LEU A 34 -3.92 12.97 8.04
N TYR A 35 -3.42 12.41 6.97
CA TYR A 35 -3.57 12.95 5.63
C TYR A 35 -4.19 11.95 4.66
N MET A 36 -4.91 12.48 3.68
CA MET A 36 -5.02 11.85 2.37
C MET A 36 -4.07 12.56 1.41
N THR A 37 -3.38 11.79 0.59
CA THR A 37 -2.48 12.27 -0.46
C THR A 37 -2.92 11.65 -1.78
N GLY A 38 -3.12 12.49 -2.80
CA GLY A 38 -3.57 12.05 -4.12
C GLY A 38 -2.58 12.44 -5.20
N LEU A 39 -2.41 11.56 -6.18
CA LEU A 39 -1.60 11.76 -7.37
C LEU A 39 -2.41 11.34 -8.60
N CYS A 40 -2.69 12.28 -9.48
CA CYS A 40 -3.24 12.01 -10.80
C CYS A 40 -2.11 12.06 -11.83
N VAL A 41 -1.94 10.98 -12.58
CA VAL A 41 -0.97 10.87 -13.68
C VAL A 41 -1.69 10.88 -15.02
N ASP A 42 -1.12 11.56 -16.00
CA ASP A 42 -1.69 11.73 -17.35
C ASP A 42 -0.57 11.57 -18.38
N ASP A 43 -0.67 10.58 -19.27
CA ASP A 43 0.28 10.35 -20.37
C ASP A 43 -0.16 11.01 -21.68
N GLY A 44 -1.30 11.70 -21.68
CA GLY A 44 -1.92 12.33 -22.85
C GLY A 44 -3.00 11.46 -23.51
N GLU A 45 -2.99 10.16 -23.30
CA GLU A 45 -4.02 9.22 -23.79
C GLU A 45 -4.87 8.68 -22.63
N ARG A 46 -4.23 8.40 -21.49
CA ARG A 46 -4.85 7.80 -20.30
C ARG A 46 -4.49 8.57 -19.04
N LYS A 47 -5.40 8.53 -18.07
CA LYS A 47 -5.20 9.08 -16.74
C LYS A 47 -5.47 8.03 -15.69
N ALA A 48 -4.70 8.07 -14.61
CA ALA A 48 -4.97 7.30 -13.40
C ALA A 48 -4.83 8.17 -12.15
N LEU A 49 -5.63 7.86 -11.13
CA LEU A 49 -5.62 8.53 -9.84
C LEU A 49 -5.26 7.51 -8.76
N ILE A 50 -4.24 7.80 -7.96
CA ILE A 50 -3.89 7.04 -6.77
C ILE A 50 -4.12 7.92 -5.55
N ILE A 51 -4.86 7.43 -4.55
CA ILE A 51 -5.08 8.12 -3.27
C ILE A 51 -4.64 7.21 -2.13
N SER A 52 -3.75 7.69 -1.28
CA SER A 52 -3.33 7.02 -0.04
C SER A 52 -3.89 7.75 1.16
N PHE A 53 -4.47 7.00 2.11
CA PHE A 53 -5.09 7.50 3.32
C PHE A 53 -4.34 7.02 4.57
N ASP A 54 -4.14 7.90 5.55
CA ASP A 54 -3.68 7.52 6.88
C ASP A 54 -4.82 6.92 7.71
N LEU A 55 -5.31 5.79 7.24
CA LEU A 55 -6.38 4.99 7.83
C LEU A 55 -5.94 3.53 7.93
N LEU A 56 -6.59 2.77 8.80
CA LEU A 56 -6.32 1.32 8.91
C LEU A 56 -6.76 0.58 7.64
N GLY A 57 -7.93 0.89 7.11
CA GLY A 57 -8.50 0.27 5.93
C GLY A 57 -9.92 0.77 5.69
N LEU A 58 -10.42 0.56 4.50
CA LEU A 58 -11.76 0.94 4.06
C LEU A 58 -12.52 -0.29 3.58
N ASP A 59 -13.82 -0.33 3.82
CA ASP A 59 -14.69 -1.38 3.29
C ASP A 59 -14.80 -1.29 1.77
N GLY A 60 -14.88 -2.42 1.08
CA GLY A 60 -14.98 -2.47 -0.38
C GLY A 60 -16.19 -1.73 -0.95
N TRP A 61 -17.33 -1.66 -0.23
CA TRP A 61 -18.48 -0.88 -0.67
C TRP A 61 -18.18 0.63 -0.71
N TYR A 62 -17.41 1.13 0.28
CA TYR A 62 -17.01 2.53 0.34
C TYR A 62 -15.97 2.85 -0.75
N ILE A 63 -14.99 1.97 -0.94
CA ILE A 63 -13.99 2.10 -2.01
C ILE A 63 -14.68 2.19 -3.38
N ARG A 64 -15.62 1.30 -3.69
CA ARG A 64 -16.37 1.36 -4.96
C ARG A 64 -17.17 2.64 -5.11
N LYS A 65 -17.78 3.15 -4.03
CA LYS A 65 -18.47 4.43 -4.02
C LYS A 65 -17.54 5.58 -4.38
N ILE A 66 -16.38 5.65 -3.74
CA ILE A 66 -15.38 6.70 -4.01
C ILE A 66 -14.81 6.59 -5.42
N ARG A 67 -14.46 5.38 -5.89
CA ARG A 67 -14.01 5.17 -7.28
C ARG A 67 -15.00 5.73 -8.29
N LYS A 68 -16.28 5.39 -8.14
CA LYS A 68 -17.34 5.89 -9.02
C LYS A 68 -17.44 7.41 -9.01
N ASN A 69 -17.34 8.03 -7.85
CA ASN A 69 -17.38 9.49 -7.72
C ASN A 69 -16.16 10.13 -8.41
N CYS A 70 -14.95 9.67 -8.11
CA CYS A 70 -13.72 10.19 -8.73
C CYS A 70 -13.70 9.97 -10.25
N SER A 71 -14.14 8.78 -10.70
CA SER A 71 -14.32 8.45 -12.12
C SER A 71 -15.22 9.45 -12.82
N GLY A 72 -16.39 9.76 -12.22
CA GLY A 72 -17.32 10.74 -12.77
C GLY A 72 -16.77 12.16 -12.82
N ILE A 73 -16.00 12.59 -11.81
CA ILE A 73 -15.41 13.92 -11.75
C ILE A 73 -14.30 14.09 -12.79
N LEU A 74 -13.43 13.08 -12.95
CA LEU A 74 -12.27 13.15 -13.85
C LEU A 74 -12.57 12.68 -15.28
N GLY A 75 -13.70 12.03 -15.51
CA GLY A 75 -14.03 11.41 -16.81
C GLY A 75 -13.13 10.25 -17.18
N ILE A 76 -12.70 9.45 -16.17
CA ILE A 76 -11.84 8.28 -16.34
C ILE A 76 -12.57 7.00 -15.90
N PRO A 77 -12.15 5.79 -16.33
CA PRO A 77 -12.75 4.54 -15.86
C PRO A 77 -12.55 4.33 -14.35
N GLU A 78 -13.44 3.56 -13.70
CA GLU A 78 -13.32 3.23 -12.27
C GLU A 78 -12.04 2.44 -11.96
N GLU A 79 -11.58 1.62 -12.90
CA GLU A 79 -10.32 0.87 -12.83
C GLU A 79 -9.08 1.76 -12.75
N ALA A 80 -9.19 3.00 -13.22
CA ALA A 80 -8.11 3.99 -13.19
C ALA A 80 -7.97 4.69 -11.84
N VAL A 81 -8.87 4.43 -10.87
CA VAL A 81 -8.84 5.04 -9.53
C VAL A 81 -8.44 4.00 -8.49
N MET A 82 -7.23 4.10 -7.97
CA MET A 82 -6.72 3.26 -6.90
C MET A 82 -6.78 3.99 -5.56
N LEU A 83 -7.37 3.32 -4.56
CA LEU A 83 -7.40 3.80 -3.18
C LEU A 83 -6.59 2.83 -2.32
N THR A 84 -5.74 3.32 -1.44
CA THR A 84 -4.95 2.49 -0.51
C THR A 84 -4.88 3.14 0.86
N CYS A 85 -4.63 2.35 1.89
CA CYS A 85 -4.49 2.84 3.24
C CYS A 85 -3.08 2.55 3.76
N THR A 86 -2.48 3.51 4.49
CA THR A 86 -1.18 3.29 5.15
C THR A 86 -1.26 2.24 6.25
N HIS A 87 -2.46 1.93 6.71
CA HIS A 87 -2.75 0.96 7.76
C HIS A 87 -2.32 1.44 9.16
N THR A 88 -2.34 2.75 9.42
CA THR A 88 -2.08 3.23 10.78
C THR A 88 -3.09 2.65 11.78
N HIS A 89 -2.59 2.16 12.91
CA HIS A 89 -3.42 1.71 14.02
C HIS A 89 -3.80 2.84 14.98
N SER A 90 -3.54 4.07 14.60
CA SER A 90 -3.84 5.26 15.38
C SER A 90 -4.75 6.25 14.62
N GLY A 91 -5.55 5.73 13.69
CA GLY A 91 -6.59 6.44 12.95
C GLY A 91 -8.01 6.03 13.40
N PRO A 92 -9.04 6.73 12.89
CA PRO A 92 -10.43 6.43 13.22
C PRO A 92 -10.88 5.07 12.65
N GLU A 93 -11.85 4.43 13.32
CA GLU A 93 -12.50 3.23 12.79
C GLU A 93 -13.41 3.59 11.61
N THR A 94 -13.09 3.07 10.45
CA THR A 94 -13.76 3.34 9.16
C THR A 94 -14.38 2.09 8.55
N ARG A 95 -14.34 0.95 9.26
CA ARG A 95 -14.85 -0.33 8.78
C ARG A 95 -16.16 -0.67 9.46
N THR A 96 -17.07 -1.25 8.70
CA THR A 96 -18.32 -1.78 9.25
C THR A 96 -18.06 -3.10 9.97
N LEU A 97 -17.86 -3.04 11.27
CA LEU A 97 -17.71 -4.22 12.11
C LEU A 97 -19.10 -4.74 12.51
N ALA A 98 -19.54 -5.86 11.92
CA ALA A 98 -20.87 -6.40 12.17
C ALA A 98 -21.13 -6.74 13.64
N SER A 99 -20.09 -7.01 14.43
CA SER A 99 -20.19 -7.22 15.88
C SER A 99 -20.28 -5.92 16.69
N ARG A 100 -19.96 -4.79 16.10
CA ARG A 100 -19.83 -3.48 16.76
C ARG A 100 -20.10 -2.33 15.78
N PRO A 101 -21.32 -2.28 15.21
CA PRO A 101 -21.66 -1.26 14.21
C PRO A 101 -21.60 0.16 14.76
N GLU A 102 -21.76 0.32 16.09
CA GLU A 102 -21.67 1.61 16.79
C GLU A 102 -20.26 2.22 16.81
N GLN A 103 -19.23 1.44 16.49
CA GLN A 103 -17.85 1.96 16.44
C GLN A 103 -17.50 2.63 15.09
N LEU A 104 -18.34 2.44 14.08
CA LEU A 104 -18.15 3.13 12.81
C LEU A 104 -18.31 4.64 12.99
N ASN A 105 -17.32 5.39 12.57
CA ASN A 105 -17.40 6.85 12.52
C ASN A 105 -18.09 7.28 11.20
N ALA A 106 -19.41 7.06 11.10
CA ALA A 106 -20.16 7.27 9.86
C ALA A 106 -20.12 8.72 9.36
N ALA A 107 -20.30 9.69 10.26
CA ALA A 107 -20.23 11.10 9.91
C ALA A 107 -18.84 11.51 9.37
N TYR A 108 -17.78 10.87 9.89
CA TYR A 108 -16.44 11.06 9.38
C TYR A 108 -16.28 10.53 7.94
N LEU A 109 -16.88 9.38 7.62
CA LEU A 109 -16.86 8.85 6.25
C LEU A 109 -17.62 9.75 5.25
N ASP A 110 -18.73 10.35 5.67
CA ASP A 110 -19.48 11.30 4.83
C ASP A 110 -18.66 12.57 4.56
N GLU A 111 -17.97 13.09 5.59
CA GLU A 111 -17.08 14.26 5.42
C GLU A 111 -15.84 13.91 4.58
N LEU A 112 -15.27 12.72 4.77
CA LEU A 112 -14.15 12.23 3.98
C LEU A 112 -14.51 12.13 2.49
N GLU A 113 -15.68 11.61 2.15
CA GLU A 113 -16.17 11.55 0.76
C GLU A 113 -16.27 12.94 0.13
N LYS A 114 -16.79 13.91 0.88
CA LYS A 114 -16.86 15.30 0.44
C LYS A 114 -15.48 15.89 0.20
N MET A 115 -14.55 15.73 1.15
CA MET A 115 -13.16 16.20 1.01
C MET A 115 -12.48 15.59 -0.23
N ILE A 116 -12.66 14.28 -0.47
CA ILE A 116 -12.11 13.60 -1.65
C ILE A 116 -12.67 14.24 -2.93
N SER A 117 -13.98 14.44 -2.98
CA SER A 117 -14.64 15.01 -4.15
C SER A 117 -14.17 16.44 -4.45
N GLU A 118 -13.98 17.26 -3.39
CA GLU A 118 -13.45 18.62 -3.50
C GLU A 118 -12.03 18.64 -4.06
N GLU A 119 -11.13 17.80 -3.50
CA GLU A 119 -9.73 17.74 -3.94
C GLU A 119 -9.60 17.20 -5.37
N VAL A 120 -10.35 16.16 -5.72
CA VAL A 120 -10.33 15.58 -7.06
C VAL A 120 -10.88 16.57 -8.10
N ALA A 121 -11.94 17.32 -7.78
CA ALA A 121 -12.45 18.40 -8.66
C ALA A 121 -11.49 19.59 -8.76
N GLY A 122 -10.63 19.76 -7.78
CA GLY A 122 -9.59 20.79 -7.74
C GLY A 122 -8.35 20.50 -8.59
N LEU A 123 -8.16 19.25 -9.06
CA LEU A 123 -6.99 18.87 -9.87
C LEU A 123 -6.99 19.58 -11.24
N LYS A 124 -6.20 20.63 -11.39
CA LYS A 124 -6.15 21.46 -12.61
C LYS A 124 -4.73 21.74 -13.11
N ASP A 125 -3.79 21.93 -12.21
CA ASP A 125 -2.44 22.39 -12.53
C ASP A 125 -1.50 21.21 -12.80
N PHE A 126 -1.70 20.54 -13.95
CA PHE A 126 -0.84 19.43 -14.35
C PHE A 126 0.54 19.92 -14.77
N LYS A 127 1.57 19.45 -14.11
CA LYS A 127 2.98 19.72 -14.41
C LYS A 127 3.59 18.63 -15.28
N GLU A 128 4.33 19.02 -16.31
CA GLU A 128 5.11 18.07 -17.09
C GLU A 128 6.26 17.49 -16.28
N CYS A 129 6.45 16.19 -16.40
CA CYS A 129 7.49 15.49 -15.64
C CYS A 129 7.98 14.23 -16.36
N SER A 130 9.12 13.73 -15.91
CA SER A 130 9.57 12.36 -16.13
C SER A 130 9.42 11.55 -14.87
N VAL A 131 9.30 10.22 -14.99
CA VAL A 131 9.24 9.31 -13.86
C VAL A 131 10.50 8.47 -13.79
N GLY A 132 11.08 8.34 -12.61
CA GLY A 132 12.18 7.45 -12.29
C GLY A 132 11.88 6.65 -11.04
N PHE A 133 12.58 5.55 -10.85
CA PHE A 133 12.44 4.75 -9.63
C PHE A 133 13.81 4.30 -9.12
N TYR A 134 13.82 3.96 -7.85
CA TYR A 134 14.94 3.32 -7.19
C TYR A 134 14.42 2.37 -6.10
N SER A 135 15.14 1.31 -5.82
CA SER A 135 14.83 0.49 -4.66
C SER A 135 16.08 0.03 -3.95
N MET A 136 16.00 -0.10 -2.64
CA MET A 136 17.11 -0.50 -1.80
C MET A 136 16.61 -1.31 -0.60
N GLN A 137 17.53 -2.05 0.02
CA GLN A 137 17.24 -2.77 1.27
C GLN A 137 17.33 -1.82 2.47
N CYS A 138 16.27 -1.78 3.29
CA CYS A 138 16.24 -1.05 4.56
C CYS A 138 15.88 -1.99 5.70
N ASN A 139 16.64 -1.96 6.79
CA ASN A 139 16.48 -2.87 7.94
C ASN A 139 15.63 -2.24 9.05
N GLU A 140 14.55 -1.55 8.68
CA GLU A 140 13.65 -0.89 9.65
C GLU A 140 12.39 -1.71 9.95
N ASN A 141 12.31 -2.93 9.41
CA ASN A 141 11.22 -3.86 9.69
C ASN A 141 11.73 -5.28 9.97
N ARG A 142 10.85 -6.10 10.51
CA ARG A 142 11.06 -7.54 10.72
C ARG A 142 9.76 -8.31 10.53
N ASN A 143 9.87 -9.60 10.18
CA ASN A 143 8.73 -10.50 10.25
C ASN A 143 8.43 -10.82 11.73
N ARG A 144 7.15 -10.71 12.14
CA ARG A 144 6.72 -10.94 13.52
C ARG A 144 6.39 -12.40 13.84
N ARG A 145 6.36 -13.27 12.81
CA ARG A 145 6.06 -14.69 12.98
C ARG A 145 7.32 -15.45 13.37
N TYR A 146 7.24 -16.22 14.43
CA TYR A 146 8.28 -17.14 14.87
C TYR A 146 7.79 -18.57 14.74
N THR A 147 8.60 -19.46 14.17
CA THR A 147 8.33 -20.88 14.11
C THR A 147 9.05 -21.61 15.21
N THR A 148 8.32 -22.37 16.00
CA THR A 148 8.88 -23.28 17.00
C THR A 148 9.49 -24.51 16.33
N PRO A 149 10.32 -25.35 17.03
CA PRO A 149 10.83 -26.62 16.48
C PRO A 149 9.76 -27.57 15.96
N TYR A 150 8.50 -27.36 16.35
CA TYR A 150 7.34 -28.15 15.92
C TYR A 150 6.56 -27.49 14.78
N ASN A 151 7.16 -26.57 14.03
CA ASN A 151 6.51 -25.79 12.96
C ASN A 151 5.22 -25.06 13.41
N ARG A 152 5.15 -24.63 14.64
CA ARG A 152 4.04 -23.83 15.17
C ARG A 152 4.46 -22.37 15.25
N ALA A 153 3.80 -21.49 14.55
CA ALA A 153 4.01 -20.07 14.68
C ALA A 153 3.42 -19.56 16.00
N SER A 154 4.16 -18.69 16.66
CA SER A 154 3.73 -17.99 17.87
C SER A 154 3.78 -16.49 17.62
N PHE A 155 2.72 -15.78 17.96
CA PHE A 155 2.77 -14.34 18.13
C PHE A 155 3.26 -14.08 19.55
N ASN A 156 4.50 -13.63 19.68
CA ASN A 156 5.06 -13.35 20.98
C ASN A 156 5.25 -11.84 21.18
N PRO A 157 4.52 -11.22 22.12
CA PRO A 157 4.72 -9.82 22.46
C PRO A 157 6.10 -9.56 23.12
N HIS A 158 6.78 -10.60 23.58
CA HIS A 158 8.12 -10.54 24.16
C HIS A 158 9.21 -11.07 23.20
N TRP A 159 9.08 -10.79 21.92
CA TRP A 159 9.99 -11.27 20.87
C TRP A 159 11.48 -11.02 21.15
N LYS A 160 11.82 -9.95 21.88
CA LYS A 160 13.20 -9.66 22.31
C LYS A 160 13.81 -10.77 23.19
N ALA A 161 12.96 -11.57 23.86
CA ALA A 161 13.40 -12.67 24.71
C ALA A 161 13.48 -14.02 23.98
N MET A 162 13.06 -14.08 22.70
CA MET A 162 13.03 -15.31 21.91
C MET A 162 13.94 -15.19 20.70
N THR A 163 14.85 -16.12 20.54
CA THR A 163 15.60 -16.28 19.29
C THR A 163 14.69 -16.96 18.26
N PRO A 164 14.50 -16.41 17.06
CA PRO A 164 13.76 -17.08 16.00
C PRO A 164 14.40 -18.43 15.69
N LEU A 165 13.61 -19.49 15.69
CA LEU A 165 14.10 -20.85 15.43
C LEU A 165 14.25 -21.14 13.94
N CYS A 166 13.62 -20.33 13.08
CA CYS A 166 13.88 -20.31 11.66
C CYS A 166 13.69 -18.89 11.13
N ASN A 167 14.45 -18.56 10.09
CA ASN A 167 14.32 -17.29 9.41
C ASN A 167 12.99 -17.25 8.67
N GLN A 168 12.11 -16.35 9.05
CA GLN A 168 10.95 -16.00 8.26
C GLN A 168 11.36 -14.97 7.22
N PHE A 169 10.76 -15.05 6.02
CA PHE A 169 10.99 -14.05 5.00
C PHE A 169 10.55 -12.66 5.49
N ALA A 170 11.38 -11.67 5.27
CA ALA A 170 11.09 -10.27 5.55
C ALA A 170 11.34 -9.44 4.29
N ASP A 171 10.29 -8.76 3.80
CA ASP A 171 10.44 -7.82 2.70
C ASP A 171 11.09 -6.53 3.21
N LYS A 172 12.38 -6.36 2.92
CA LYS A 172 13.21 -5.22 3.32
C LYS A 172 13.29 -4.13 2.25
N GLU A 173 12.63 -4.31 1.11
CA GLU A 173 12.70 -3.37 0.02
C GLU A 173 11.98 -2.05 0.37
N LEU A 174 12.72 -0.94 0.35
CA LEU A 174 12.18 0.40 0.23
C LEU A 174 12.12 0.73 -1.25
N GLY A 175 10.91 0.76 -1.81
CA GLY A 175 10.63 1.20 -3.16
C GLY A 175 10.39 2.69 -3.21
N LEU A 176 10.98 3.37 -4.19
CA LEU A 176 10.93 4.82 -4.35
C LEU A 176 10.61 5.16 -5.79
N ILE A 177 9.64 6.03 -6.00
CA ILE A 177 9.28 6.56 -7.30
C ILE A 177 9.35 8.07 -7.21
N PHE A 178 10.03 8.68 -8.18
CA PHE A 178 10.24 10.12 -8.24
C PHE A 178 9.67 10.68 -9.54
N PHE A 179 8.93 11.77 -9.43
CA PHE A 179 8.47 12.55 -10.57
C PHE A 179 9.29 13.82 -10.65
N TRP A 180 9.98 14.01 -11.76
CA TRP A 180 10.95 15.07 -11.96
C TRP A 180 10.45 16.12 -12.93
N GLU A 181 10.44 17.38 -12.51
CA GLU A 181 10.23 18.53 -13.36
C GLU A 181 11.58 18.97 -13.97
N ASP A 182 11.61 19.19 -15.27
CA ASP A 182 12.81 19.67 -15.97
C ASP A 182 12.78 21.21 -16.00
N LEU A 183 13.70 21.84 -15.28
CA LEU A 183 13.85 23.30 -15.22
C LEU A 183 14.90 23.81 -16.21
N GLY A 184 15.25 23.03 -17.24
CA GLY A 184 16.20 23.38 -18.27
C GLY A 184 17.63 23.53 -17.73
N GLU A 185 18.22 24.71 -17.84
CA GLU A 185 19.59 24.97 -17.35
C GLU A 185 19.78 24.82 -15.84
N TYR A 186 18.68 24.90 -15.07
CA TYR A 186 18.68 24.70 -13.62
C TYR A 186 18.60 23.21 -13.20
N GLY A 187 18.50 22.30 -14.19
CA GLY A 187 18.45 20.87 -13.94
C GLY A 187 17.06 20.36 -13.62
N GLN A 188 16.99 19.19 -12.99
CA GLN A 188 15.74 18.52 -12.66
C GLN A 188 15.50 18.54 -11.15
N VAL A 189 14.24 18.77 -10.76
CA VAL A 189 13.81 18.79 -9.35
C VAL A 189 12.70 17.76 -9.13
N PRO A 190 12.72 17.03 -8.01
CA PRO A 190 11.64 16.10 -7.68
C PRO A 190 10.43 16.90 -7.21
N ILE A 191 9.32 16.83 -7.94
CA ILE A 191 8.07 17.51 -7.58
C ILE A 191 7.11 16.61 -6.81
N TYR A 192 7.29 15.29 -6.94
CA TYR A 192 6.51 14.30 -6.19
C TYR A 192 7.31 13.04 -5.93
N THR A 193 7.14 12.45 -4.76
CA THR A 193 7.79 11.18 -4.36
C THR A 193 6.76 10.20 -3.83
N ILE A 194 6.84 8.93 -4.24
CA ILE A 194 6.11 7.84 -3.60
C ILE A 194 7.12 6.92 -2.92
N GLY A 195 6.89 6.65 -1.63
CA GLY A 195 7.60 5.61 -0.88
C GLY A 195 6.72 4.38 -0.68
N ASN A 196 7.28 3.18 -0.88
CA ASN A 196 6.63 1.91 -0.61
C ASN A 196 7.50 1.07 0.32
N TYR A 197 6.97 0.64 1.46
CA TYR A 197 7.69 -0.18 2.42
C TYR A 197 6.76 -1.11 3.19
N ALA A 198 7.19 -2.35 3.43
CA ALA A 198 6.38 -3.38 4.05
C ALA A 198 6.57 -3.39 5.58
N ALA A 199 5.82 -2.55 6.29
CA ALA A 199 5.74 -2.58 7.76
C ALA A 199 4.39 -2.05 8.24
N HIS A 200 3.80 -2.72 9.24
CA HIS A 200 2.65 -2.19 9.96
C HIS A 200 3.00 -0.85 10.64
N PRO A 201 2.22 0.20 10.48
CA PRO A 201 2.40 1.44 11.25
C PRO A 201 1.96 1.25 12.71
N LEU A 202 2.86 0.72 13.50
CA LEU A 202 2.68 0.35 14.91
C LEU A 202 3.73 0.98 15.83
N ALA A 203 4.62 1.82 15.30
CA ALA A 203 5.73 2.38 16.07
C ALA A 203 5.25 3.37 17.14
N GLY A 204 4.09 4.02 16.92
CA GLY A 204 3.62 5.14 17.76
C GLY A 204 2.77 4.76 18.96
N ARG A 205 2.20 3.56 19.02
CA ARG A 205 1.29 3.19 20.09
C ARG A 205 1.99 2.43 21.21
N THR A 206 1.88 2.96 22.43
CA THR A 206 2.33 2.25 23.63
C THR A 206 1.13 1.62 24.34
N PRO A 207 0.98 0.29 24.35
CA PRO A 207 -0.08 -0.36 25.11
C PRO A 207 0.04 -0.06 26.61
N GLY A 208 -1.07 0.31 27.23
CA GLY A 208 -1.18 0.39 28.69
C GLY A 208 -0.82 1.72 29.35
N ASN A 209 -0.39 2.74 28.60
CA ASN A 209 -0.11 4.06 29.18
C ASN A 209 -1.29 5.07 29.14
N GLY A 210 -2.47 4.62 28.67
CA GLY A 210 -3.69 5.43 28.56
C GLY A 210 -3.67 6.52 27.51
N ALA A 211 -2.59 6.66 26.73
CA ALA A 211 -2.51 7.64 25.64
C ALA A 211 -3.06 7.01 24.34
N LEU A 212 -4.30 7.37 24.02
CA LEU A 212 -4.97 6.97 22.79
C LEU A 212 -4.85 8.10 21.77
N ARG A 213 -3.71 8.16 21.10
CA ARG A 213 -3.35 9.26 20.21
C ARG A 213 -3.72 8.95 18.78
N ILE A 214 -4.20 9.99 18.07
CA ILE A 214 -4.30 9.98 16.62
C ILE A 214 -2.90 10.24 16.06
N SER A 215 -2.46 9.43 15.10
CA SER A 215 -1.15 9.56 14.44
C SER A 215 -1.12 8.84 13.09
N ALA A 216 -0.47 9.44 12.10
CA ALA A 216 -0.12 8.80 10.84
C ALA A 216 1.04 7.79 10.99
N ASP A 217 1.65 7.69 12.19
CA ASP A 217 2.79 6.82 12.48
C ASP A 217 4.00 7.10 11.58
N PHE A 218 4.94 6.16 11.42
CA PHE A 218 6.15 6.36 10.62
C PHE A 218 5.89 6.77 9.14
N PRO A 219 4.78 6.38 8.48
CA PRO A 219 4.46 6.90 7.15
C PRO A 219 4.33 8.43 7.12
N GLY A 220 3.71 9.01 8.14
CA GLY A 220 3.61 10.46 8.31
C GLY A 220 4.98 11.13 8.51
N ALA A 221 5.81 10.55 9.38
CA ALA A 221 7.17 11.03 9.65
C ALA A 221 8.06 10.93 8.39
N PHE A 222 7.94 9.85 7.61
CA PHE A 222 8.62 9.68 6.32
C PHE A 222 8.24 10.79 5.35
N ARG A 223 6.93 11.00 5.12
CA ARG A 223 6.45 12.03 4.19
C ARG A 223 6.93 13.42 4.58
N ASN A 224 6.85 13.75 5.87
CA ASN A 224 7.29 15.06 6.38
C ASN A 224 8.79 15.26 6.14
N TYR A 225 9.61 14.24 6.38
CA TYR A 225 11.05 14.30 6.12
C TYR A 225 11.32 14.52 4.62
N VAL A 226 10.75 13.67 3.74
CA VAL A 226 10.97 13.78 2.28
C VAL A 226 10.53 15.14 1.75
N THR A 227 9.35 15.63 2.15
CA THR A 227 8.85 16.95 1.75
C THR A 227 9.77 18.07 2.23
N SER A 228 10.30 17.99 3.46
CA SER A 228 11.20 19.02 3.99
C SER A 228 12.53 19.11 3.23
N GLU A 229 13.04 17.95 2.76
CA GLU A 229 14.32 17.89 2.05
C GLU A 229 14.19 18.23 0.56
N THR A 230 13.07 17.91 -0.06
CA THR A 230 12.89 18.04 -1.52
C THR A 230 12.10 19.28 -1.93
N GLY A 231 11.26 19.81 -1.05
CA GLY A 231 10.26 20.81 -1.39
C GLY A 231 9.08 20.28 -2.22
N GLY A 232 9.15 19.01 -2.69
CA GLY A 232 8.08 18.33 -3.41
C GLY A 232 7.10 17.64 -2.47
N GLU A 233 5.94 17.24 -3.00
CA GLU A 233 4.98 16.45 -2.23
C GLU A 233 5.40 14.97 -2.11
N CYS A 234 4.85 14.28 -1.11
CA CYS A 234 5.19 12.89 -0.86
C CYS A 234 3.96 12.07 -0.46
N MET A 235 3.83 10.89 -1.07
CA MET A 235 2.88 9.84 -0.73
C MET A 235 3.62 8.64 -0.12
N PHE A 236 2.99 7.96 0.82
CA PHE A 236 3.44 6.67 1.32
C PHE A 236 2.40 5.60 1.01
N ILE A 237 2.85 4.47 0.47
CA ILE A 237 2.03 3.29 0.20
C ILE A 237 2.62 2.12 0.97
N THR A 238 1.84 1.52 1.85
CA THR A 238 2.29 0.35 2.60
C THR A 238 2.36 -0.87 1.68
N GLY A 239 3.47 -1.59 1.75
CA GLY A 239 3.71 -2.84 1.03
C GLY A 239 3.01 -4.04 1.66
N ALA A 240 3.43 -5.26 1.33
CA ALA A 240 2.88 -6.50 1.90
C ALA A 240 3.29 -6.65 3.38
N ALA A 241 2.55 -6.00 4.26
CA ALA A 241 2.90 -5.86 5.66
C ALA A 241 2.16 -6.80 6.61
N GLY A 242 1.38 -7.77 6.12
CA GLY A 242 0.51 -8.61 6.96
C GLY A 242 1.20 -9.27 8.16
N ASP A 243 2.44 -9.67 8.01
CA ASP A 243 3.27 -10.26 9.06
C ASP A 243 4.54 -9.44 9.37
N MET A 244 4.61 -8.20 8.85
CA MET A 244 5.76 -7.31 9.03
C MET A 244 5.46 -6.20 10.04
N VAL A 245 6.40 -5.95 10.93
CA VAL A 245 6.32 -4.88 11.95
C VAL A 245 7.62 -4.07 11.96
N PRO A 246 7.62 -2.86 12.54
CA PRO A 246 8.85 -2.11 12.73
C PRO A 246 9.93 -2.94 13.44
N GLU A 247 11.19 -2.77 13.07
CA GLU A 247 12.32 -3.44 13.73
C GLU A 247 12.41 -3.01 15.19
N ASN A 248 12.30 -1.70 15.43
CA ASN A 248 12.20 -1.15 16.76
C ASN A 248 10.73 -0.92 17.12
N ASP A 249 10.16 -1.82 17.92
CA ASP A 249 8.79 -1.74 18.42
C ASP A 249 8.71 -1.22 19.87
N GLU A 250 9.71 -0.46 20.33
CA GLU A 250 9.70 0.16 21.66
C GLU A 250 8.55 1.14 21.88
N GLN A 251 7.75 1.32 20.84
CA GLN A 251 6.45 1.93 20.82
C GLN A 251 6.45 3.30 21.54
N GLY A 252 6.61 4.33 20.76
CA GLY A 252 6.55 5.70 21.25
C GLY A 252 6.80 6.69 20.13
N ARG A 253 6.62 7.98 20.43
CA ARG A 253 6.81 9.06 19.46
C ARG A 253 8.22 9.06 18.85
N ASP A 254 9.22 8.73 19.65
CA ASP A 254 10.61 8.72 19.21
C ASP A 254 10.86 7.59 18.18
N SER A 255 10.26 6.40 18.38
CA SER A 255 10.33 5.29 17.42
C SER A 255 9.68 5.62 16.07
N VAL A 256 8.53 6.33 16.09
CA VAL A 256 7.87 6.84 14.87
C VAL A 256 8.79 7.76 14.09
N HIS A 257 9.33 8.76 14.79
CA HIS A 257 10.19 9.78 14.20
C HIS A 257 11.49 9.15 13.68
N GLU A 258 12.12 8.30 14.47
CA GLU A 258 13.36 7.62 14.13
C GLU A 258 13.21 6.75 12.86
N MET A 259 12.18 5.90 12.81
CA MET A 259 11.92 5.05 11.63
C MET A 259 11.61 5.89 10.38
N GLY A 260 10.72 6.88 10.50
CA GLY A 260 10.39 7.77 9.39
C GLY A 260 11.60 8.53 8.85
N MET A 261 12.47 9.04 9.74
CA MET A 261 13.71 9.71 9.34
C MET A 261 14.72 8.77 8.68
N LYS A 262 14.89 7.54 9.18
CA LYS A 262 15.81 6.57 8.58
C LYS A 262 15.38 6.19 7.16
N LEU A 263 14.09 5.89 6.97
CA LEU A 263 13.53 5.64 5.64
C LEU A 263 13.60 6.89 4.75
N GLY A 264 13.37 8.09 5.30
CA GLY A 264 13.48 9.34 4.57
C GLY A 264 14.91 9.63 4.10
N ARG A 265 15.92 9.40 4.94
CA ARG A 265 17.33 9.53 4.53
C ARG A 265 17.71 8.53 3.44
N ALA A 266 17.20 7.30 3.54
CA ALA A 266 17.37 6.30 2.49
C ALA A 266 16.70 6.77 1.18
N ALA A 267 15.53 7.43 1.27
CA ALA A 267 14.88 8.02 0.10
C ALA A 267 15.71 9.13 -0.55
N MET A 268 16.39 9.97 0.23
CA MET A 268 17.29 10.99 -0.33
C MET A 268 18.48 10.37 -1.07
N PHE A 269 19.04 9.28 -0.54
CA PHE A 269 20.06 8.52 -1.26
C PHE A 269 19.51 7.95 -2.57
N GLY A 270 18.35 7.29 -2.52
CA GLY A 270 17.65 6.74 -3.69
C GLY A 270 17.33 7.81 -4.75
N MET A 271 16.98 9.01 -4.31
CA MET A 271 16.74 10.16 -5.19
C MET A 271 18.00 10.53 -5.98
N VAL A 272 19.16 10.62 -5.32
CA VAL A 272 20.43 10.92 -5.97
C VAL A 272 20.80 9.83 -6.96
N GLU A 273 20.66 8.56 -6.60
CA GLU A 273 20.95 7.43 -7.48
C GLU A 273 19.97 7.38 -8.68
N SER A 274 18.68 7.62 -8.47
CA SER A 274 17.69 7.72 -9.54
C SER A 274 18.05 8.84 -10.52
N SER A 275 18.44 10.02 -10.03
CA SER A 275 18.81 11.15 -10.88
C SER A 275 20.04 10.90 -11.75
N ARG A 276 21.03 10.15 -11.24
CA ARG A 276 22.22 9.75 -12.01
C ARG A 276 21.89 8.85 -13.19
N ASN A 277 20.87 8.03 -13.04
CA ASN A 277 20.45 7.04 -14.03
C ASN A 277 19.36 7.55 -14.98
N MET A 278 18.83 8.76 -14.77
CA MET A 278 17.71 9.30 -15.56
C MET A 278 17.96 9.41 -17.06
N LYS A 279 19.19 9.59 -17.49
CA LYS A 279 19.52 9.57 -18.94
C LYS A 279 19.22 8.22 -19.60
N HIS A 280 19.14 7.15 -18.81
CA HIS A 280 18.88 5.79 -19.28
C HIS A 280 17.53 5.25 -18.83
N TYR A 281 16.96 5.75 -17.70
CA TYR A 281 15.77 5.19 -17.07
C TYR A 281 14.65 6.21 -16.78
N GLY A 282 14.88 7.50 -17.03
CA GLY A 282 13.82 8.51 -16.92
C GLY A 282 12.87 8.40 -18.10
N GLN A 283 11.72 7.76 -17.89
CA GLN A 283 10.72 7.61 -18.94
C GLN A 283 9.94 8.92 -19.09
N LYS A 284 10.24 9.66 -20.17
CA LYS A 284 9.43 10.83 -20.58
C LYS A 284 8.10 10.41 -21.18
N ASP A 285 8.09 9.27 -21.88
CA ASP A 285 6.94 8.71 -22.60
C ASP A 285 6.34 7.50 -21.86
N ALA A 286 6.34 7.55 -20.52
CA ALA A 286 5.78 6.52 -19.68
C ALA A 286 4.27 6.40 -19.92
N LYS A 287 3.80 5.21 -20.31
CA LYS A 287 2.38 4.93 -20.50
C LYS A 287 1.69 4.69 -19.18
N VAL A 288 0.46 5.18 -19.06
CA VAL A 288 -0.42 4.91 -17.92
C VAL A 288 -1.32 3.73 -18.24
N GLY A 289 -1.39 2.78 -17.32
CA GLY A 289 -2.24 1.62 -17.44
C GLY A 289 -3.00 1.28 -16.19
N TYR A 290 -4.11 0.58 -16.34
CA TYR A 290 -4.94 0.11 -15.23
C TYR A 290 -5.73 -1.13 -15.62
N SER A 291 -5.97 -2.00 -14.65
CA SER A 291 -6.82 -3.18 -14.80
C SER A 291 -7.38 -3.63 -13.46
N ILE A 292 -8.51 -4.32 -13.50
CA ILE A 292 -9.11 -4.98 -12.36
C ILE A 292 -9.38 -6.44 -12.73
N ARG A 293 -8.99 -7.36 -11.84
CA ARG A 293 -9.37 -8.77 -11.90
C ARG A 293 -9.98 -9.22 -10.57
N THR A 294 -10.88 -10.15 -10.66
CA THR A 294 -11.51 -10.75 -9.48
C THR A 294 -11.26 -12.24 -9.42
N PHE A 295 -11.26 -12.79 -8.21
CA PHE A 295 -11.24 -14.22 -7.95
C PHE A 295 -12.21 -14.57 -6.84
N GLU A 296 -12.83 -15.73 -6.96
CA GLU A 296 -13.78 -16.23 -5.96
C GLU A 296 -13.13 -17.27 -5.06
N GLN A 297 -13.38 -17.16 -3.76
CA GLN A 297 -12.87 -18.10 -2.77
C GLN A 297 -13.94 -18.53 -1.77
N PRO A 298 -13.97 -19.82 -1.38
CA PRO A 298 -14.83 -20.26 -0.31
C PRO A 298 -14.36 -19.70 1.04
N LEU A 299 -15.31 -19.22 1.82
CA LEU A 299 -15.06 -18.85 3.21
C LEU A 299 -14.83 -20.10 4.07
N ARG A 300 -13.93 -20.01 5.03
CA ARG A 300 -13.69 -21.08 6.02
C ARG A 300 -14.96 -21.26 6.86
N LEU A 301 -15.30 -22.52 7.19
CA LEU A 301 -16.52 -22.91 7.92
C LEU A 301 -16.75 -22.08 9.20
N LYS A 302 -15.68 -21.79 9.95
CA LYS A 302 -15.78 -20.99 11.17
C LYS A 302 -16.30 -19.56 10.93
N TYR A 303 -16.14 -19.02 9.73
CA TYR A 303 -16.61 -17.68 9.38
C TYR A 303 -18.00 -17.68 8.75
N ARG A 304 -18.40 -18.77 8.06
CA ARG A 304 -19.76 -18.90 7.50
C ARG A 304 -20.83 -18.88 8.58
N ASN A 305 -20.55 -19.46 9.75
CA ASN A 305 -21.48 -19.62 10.85
C ASN A 305 -21.35 -18.55 11.95
N GLN A 306 -20.40 -17.63 11.84
CA GLN A 306 -20.17 -16.59 12.85
C GLN A 306 -20.58 -15.22 12.30
N ALA A 307 -21.89 -14.93 12.43
CA ALA A 307 -22.39 -13.58 12.27
C ALA A 307 -21.55 -12.63 13.16
N GLY A 308 -20.96 -11.59 12.57
CA GLY A 308 -20.23 -10.57 13.30
C GLY A 308 -18.69 -10.58 13.15
N ARG A 309 -18.09 -11.59 12.52
CA ARG A 309 -16.64 -11.62 12.26
C ARG A 309 -16.26 -11.34 10.80
N LEU A 310 -17.22 -11.16 9.92
CA LEU A 310 -17.00 -10.74 8.54
C LEU A 310 -17.41 -9.28 8.38
N PRO A 311 -16.81 -8.55 7.43
CA PRO A 311 -17.39 -7.30 6.96
C PRO A 311 -18.84 -7.53 6.53
N ALA A 312 -19.70 -6.56 6.81
CA ALA A 312 -21.15 -6.68 6.56
C ALA A 312 -21.50 -7.21 5.15
N PRO A 313 -20.81 -6.82 4.06
CA PRO A 313 -21.11 -7.31 2.72
C PRO A 313 -20.89 -8.81 2.50
N HIS A 314 -20.10 -9.46 3.35
CA HIS A 314 -19.74 -10.88 3.23
C HIS A 314 -20.54 -11.78 4.19
N MET A 315 -21.38 -11.18 5.05
CA MET A 315 -22.18 -11.96 6.01
C MET A 315 -23.19 -12.86 5.30
N GLY A 316 -23.31 -14.10 5.79
CA GLY A 316 -24.25 -15.09 5.26
C GLY A 316 -23.87 -15.69 3.90
N LYS A 317 -22.69 -15.39 3.38
CA LYS A 317 -22.19 -15.97 2.13
C LYS A 317 -21.29 -17.18 2.40
N ASP A 318 -21.30 -18.13 1.48
CA ASP A 318 -20.38 -19.27 1.50
C ASP A 318 -19.07 -18.97 0.79
N THR A 319 -19.10 -18.06 -0.17
CA THR A 319 -17.97 -17.60 -0.97
C THR A 319 -17.84 -16.08 -0.92
N VAL A 320 -16.64 -15.59 -1.24
CA VAL A 320 -16.37 -14.17 -1.42
C VAL A 320 -15.68 -13.96 -2.74
N THR A 321 -16.03 -12.88 -3.44
CA THR A 321 -15.30 -12.38 -4.60
C THR A 321 -14.39 -11.26 -4.13
N LEU A 322 -13.08 -11.43 -4.35
CA LEU A 322 -12.04 -10.48 -4.00
C LEU A 322 -11.46 -9.86 -5.27
N GLU A 323 -11.01 -8.64 -5.18
CA GLU A 323 -10.57 -7.84 -6.31
C GLU A 323 -9.07 -7.51 -6.19
N ILE A 324 -8.34 -7.70 -7.28
CA ILE A 324 -6.98 -7.20 -7.50
C ILE A 324 -7.05 -6.06 -8.51
N GLN A 325 -6.40 -4.97 -8.20
CA GLN A 325 -6.30 -3.82 -9.09
C GLN A 325 -4.83 -3.54 -9.42
N CYS A 326 -4.52 -3.34 -10.71
CA CYS A 326 -3.22 -2.89 -11.16
C CYS A 326 -3.31 -1.46 -11.70
N VAL A 327 -2.38 -0.61 -11.29
CA VAL A 327 -2.15 0.71 -11.89
C VAL A 327 -0.68 0.80 -12.25
N SER A 328 -0.36 1.05 -13.53
CA SER A 328 1.02 1.16 -13.99
C SER A 328 1.36 2.55 -14.49
N ILE A 329 2.60 2.94 -14.31
CA ILE A 329 3.20 4.19 -14.76
C ILE A 329 4.54 3.82 -15.39
N GLY A 330 4.58 3.73 -16.73
CA GLY A 330 5.72 3.19 -17.45
C GLY A 330 6.01 1.74 -17.03
N ASP A 331 7.24 1.45 -16.62
CA ASP A 331 7.69 0.13 -16.18
C ASP A 331 7.47 -0.16 -14.68
N ILE A 332 6.67 0.65 -14.02
CA ILE A 332 6.30 0.48 -12.61
C ILE A 332 4.83 0.05 -12.54
N CYS A 333 4.51 -0.97 -11.75
CA CYS A 333 3.14 -1.40 -11.49
C CYS A 333 2.84 -1.43 -9.99
N PHE A 334 1.78 -0.74 -9.57
CA PHE A 334 1.17 -0.89 -8.25
C PHE A 334 0.11 -1.98 -8.31
N VAL A 335 0.23 -2.96 -7.42
CA VAL A 335 -0.71 -4.08 -7.31
C VAL A 335 -1.52 -3.90 -6.04
N GLY A 336 -2.74 -3.40 -6.20
CA GLY A 336 -3.71 -3.20 -5.13
C GLY A 336 -4.34 -4.50 -4.69
N VAL A 337 -4.21 -4.83 -3.40
CA VAL A 337 -4.71 -6.07 -2.80
C VAL A 337 -5.83 -5.82 -1.80
N PRO A 338 -6.82 -6.74 -1.65
CA PRO A 338 -7.99 -6.55 -0.81
C PRO A 338 -7.75 -6.84 0.68
N CYS A 339 -6.51 -6.98 1.11
CA CYS A 339 -6.22 -7.64 2.39
C CYS A 339 -4.92 -7.18 3.02
N GLU A 340 -4.71 -7.63 4.25
CA GLU A 340 -3.41 -7.64 4.93
C GLU A 340 -2.57 -8.80 4.37
N LEU A 341 -1.94 -8.54 3.21
CA LEU A 341 -1.12 -9.51 2.49
C LEU A 341 0.18 -9.76 3.24
N CYS A 342 0.54 -11.03 3.48
CA CYS A 342 1.81 -11.39 4.10
C CYS A 342 2.98 -11.26 3.12
N ALA A 343 4.16 -10.97 3.66
CA ALA A 343 5.35 -10.60 2.89
C ALA A 343 5.78 -11.63 1.84
N GLU A 344 5.68 -12.94 2.15
CA GLU A 344 6.03 -14.01 1.21
C GLU A 344 5.21 -13.95 -0.09
N LEU A 345 3.88 -13.76 0.02
CA LEU A 345 3.02 -13.65 -1.15
C LEU A 345 3.25 -12.34 -1.92
N GLY A 346 3.53 -11.25 -1.20
CA GLY A 346 3.93 -9.98 -1.83
C GLY A 346 5.20 -10.14 -2.66
N GLN A 347 6.17 -10.89 -2.15
CA GLN A 347 7.41 -11.16 -2.86
C GLN A 347 7.20 -12.06 -4.08
N GLU A 348 6.34 -13.07 -3.99
CA GLU A 348 5.97 -13.92 -5.13
C GLU A 348 5.34 -13.08 -6.26
N ILE A 349 4.46 -12.13 -5.94
CA ILE A 349 3.88 -11.21 -6.94
C ILE A 349 4.98 -10.37 -7.59
N LYS A 350 5.90 -9.79 -6.80
CA LYS A 350 7.01 -8.98 -7.31
C LYS A 350 7.93 -9.78 -8.24
N TRP A 351 8.27 -11.03 -7.88
CA TRP A 351 9.16 -11.89 -8.67
C TRP A 351 8.57 -12.31 -10.02
N HIS A 352 7.25 -12.44 -10.10
CA HIS A 352 6.57 -12.85 -11.33
C HIS A 352 6.03 -11.66 -12.14
N SER A 353 6.41 -10.42 -11.76
CA SER A 353 5.96 -9.23 -12.47
C SER A 353 6.58 -9.12 -13.86
N PRO A 354 5.79 -8.84 -14.90
CA PRO A 354 6.31 -8.49 -16.22
C PRO A 354 6.79 -7.02 -16.31
N PHE A 355 6.56 -6.21 -15.28
CA PHE A 355 7.09 -4.86 -15.16
C PHE A 355 8.46 -4.89 -14.49
N GLN A 356 9.31 -3.90 -14.76
CA GLN A 356 10.62 -3.81 -14.10
C GLN A 356 10.49 -3.74 -12.57
N LYS A 357 9.43 -3.05 -12.09
CA LYS A 357 9.11 -2.98 -10.67
C LYS A 357 7.61 -3.17 -10.44
N ALA A 358 7.30 -4.03 -9.48
CA ALA A 358 5.97 -4.13 -8.92
C ALA A 358 6.01 -3.77 -7.43
N PHE A 359 5.05 -2.97 -6.99
CA PHE A 359 4.87 -2.56 -5.61
C PHE A 359 3.48 -2.96 -5.14
N ILE A 360 3.40 -3.54 -3.96
CA ILE A 360 2.10 -3.88 -3.36
C ILE A 360 1.48 -2.63 -2.77
N ALA A 361 0.22 -2.36 -3.13
CA ALA A 361 -0.62 -1.38 -2.47
C ALA A 361 -1.59 -2.10 -1.51
N TYR A 362 -1.34 -1.94 -0.23
CA TYR A 362 -1.99 -2.65 0.87
C TYR A 362 -3.41 -2.18 1.10
N ASN A 363 -4.34 -3.09 1.39
CA ASN A 363 -5.75 -2.77 1.66
C ASN A 363 -6.34 -1.77 0.65
N ALA A 364 -6.09 -2.01 -0.65
CA ALA A 364 -6.42 -1.05 -1.71
C ALA A 364 -7.82 -1.22 -2.28
N THR A 365 -8.31 -2.45 -2.39
CA THR A 365 -9.62 -2.73 -2.99
C THR A 365 -10.69 -3.06 -1.95
N GLU A 366 -10.24 -3.52 -0.79
CA GLU A 366 -11.07 -3.83 0.38
C GLU A 366 -10.18 -4.07 1.61
N TYR A 367 -10.77 -3.99 2.82
CA TYR A 367 -10.18 -4.54 4.03
C TYR A 367 -10.77 -5.92 4.34
N PHE A 368 -10.15 -6.98 3.83
CA PHE A 368 -10.66 -8.34 4.01
C PHE A 368 -9.99 -9.12 5.14
N SER A 369 -9.02 -8.58 5.86
CA SER A 369 -8.16 -9.28 6.84
C SER A 369 -6.96 -9.98 6.18
N TYR A 370 -6.29 -10.87 6.92
CA TYR A 370 -5.03 -11.49 6.49
C TYR A 370 -5.20 -12.46 5.32
N ILE A 371 -4.21 -12.47 4.41
CA ILE A 371 -4.00 -13.54 3.44
C ILE A 371 -2.51 -13.86 3.42
N GLY A 372 -2.19 -15.09 3.82
CA GLY A 372 -0.83 -15.63 3.89
C GLY A 372 -0.67 -16.94 3.13
N PRO A 373 0.56 -17.43 2.98
CA PRO A 373 0.88 -18.66 2.28
C PRO A 373 0.30 -19.90 2.96
N ALA A 374 0.19 -20.99 2.21
CA ALA A 374 -0.46 -22.21 2.69
C ALA A 374 0.21 -22.85 3.92
N ASN A 375 1.54 -22.72 4.06
CA ASN A 375 2.29 -23.20 5.22
C ASN A 375 1.86 -22.57 6.54
N PHE A 376 1.28 -21.36 6.52
CA PHE A 376 0.74 -20.70 7.72
C PHE A 376 -0.37 -21.53 8.38
N PHE A 377 -1.15 -22.28 7.59
CA PHE A 377 -2.22 -23.13 8.14
C PHE A 377 -1.67 -24.32 8.95
N ILE A 378 -0.49 -24.81 8.56
CA ILE A 378 0.21 -25.89 9.30
C ILE A 378 0.86 -25.31 10.55
N ALA A 379 1.55 -24.18 10.41
CA ALA A 379 2.24 -23.53 11.52
C ALA A 379 1.30 -22.86 12.53
N GLY A 380 0.09 -22.45 12.09
CA GLY A 380 -0.86 -21.70 12.90
C GLY A 380 -0.43 -20.24 13.10
N GLY A 381 -0.77 -19.67 14.26
CA GLY A 381 -0.49 -18.28 14.60
C GLY A 381 -1.61 -17.32 14.24
N TYR A 382 -1.42 -16.03 14.58
CA TYR A 382 -2.45 -15.00 14.50
C TYR A 382 -2.97 -14.79 13.09
N GLU A 383 -2.09 -14.64 12.11
CA GLU A 383 -2.44 -14.39 10.70
C GLU A 383 -3.27 -15.55 10.13
N ALA A 384 -2.82 -16.80 10.36
CA ALA A 384 -3.55 -18.00 9.93
C ALA A 384 -4.92 -18.15 10.61
N LEU A 385 -5.02 -17.76 11.89
CA LEU A 385 -6.29 -17.77 12.63
C LEU A 385 -7.25 -16.69 12.12
N SER A 386 -6.73 -15.54 11.72
CA SER A 386 -7.49 -14.38 11.23
C SER A 386 -7.85 -14.50 9.76
N GLN A 387 -7.14 -15.31 8.98
CA GLN A 387 -7.45 -15.54 7.56
C GLN A 387 -8.84 -16.16 7.38
N ARG A 388 -9.66 -15.54 6.54
CA ARG A 388 -11.09 -15.88 6.35
C ARG A 388 -11.32 -16.91 5.24
N ILE A 389 -10.42 -16.99 4.26
CA ILE A 389 -10.42 -17.97 3.17
C ILE A 389 -9.44 -19.12 3.43
N GLY A 390 -9.57 -20.20 2.67
CA GLY A 390 -8.74 -21.39 2.84
C GLY A 390 -7.28 -21.19 2.42
N ALA A 391 -6.46 -22.22 2.63
CA ALA A 391 -5.02 -22.19 2.34
C ALA A 391 -4.68 -21.91 0.87
N LYS A 392 -5.55 -22.29 -0.06
CA LYS A 392 -5.37 -22.04 -1.50
C LYS A 392 -5.58 -20.58 -1.89
N GLY A 393 -6.24 -19.78 -1.01
CA GLY A 393 -6.61 -18.41 -1.33
C GLY A 393 -5.41 -17.49 -1.57
N GLY A 394 -4.28 -17.72 -0.87
CA GLY A 394 -3.05 -16.97 -1.13
C GLY A 394 -2.46 -17.26 -2.51
N LEU A 395 -2.45 -18.51 -2.93
CA LEU A 395 -1.97 -18.91 -4.26
C LEU A 395 -2.85 -18.32 -5.37
N GLU A 396 -4.18 -18.37 -5.23
CA GLU A 396 -5.10 -17.79 -6.21
C GLU A 396 -4.98 -16.26 -6.28
N LEU A 397 -4.72 -15.59 -5.14
CA LEU A 397 -4.44 -14.16 -5.13
C LEU A 397 -3.19 -13.84 -5.95
N VAL A 398 -2.07 -14.53 -5.70
CA VAL A 398 -0.81 -14.34 -6.44
C VAL A 398 -1.03 -14.58 -7.93
N ARG A 399 -1.67 -15.69 -8.32
CA ARG A 399 -1.96 -15.99 -9.71
C ARG A 399 -2.80 -14.88 -10.37
N THR A 400 -3.89 -14.46 -9.72
CA THR A 400 -4.76 -13.39 -10.24
C THR A 400 -4.00 -12.08 -10.42
N ALA A 401 -3.12 -11.74 -9.48
CA ALA A 401 -2.29 -10.53 -9.55
C ALA A 401 -1.28 -10.60 -10.70
N VAL A 402 -0.62 -11.73 -10.86
CA VAL A 402 0.35 -11.95 -11.96
C VAL A 402 -0.35 -11.93 -13.31
N ASP A 403 -1.46 -12.63 -13.47
CA ASP A 403 -2.25 -12.62 -14.71
C ASP A 403 -2.73 -11.20 -15.06
N ALA A 404 -3.20 -10.42 -14.05
CA ALA A 404 -3.62 -9.03 -14.26
C ALA A 404 -2.48 -8.12 -14.73
N MET A 405 -1.27 -8.31 -14.19
CA MET A 405 -0.09 -7.57 -14.62
C MET A 405 0.33 -7.93 -16.05
N PHE A 406 0.33 -9.21 -16.42
CA PHE A 406 0.67 -9.64 -17.78
C PHE A 406 -0.30 -9.06 -18.80
N GLU A 407 -1.61 -9.22 -18.60
CA GLU A 407 -2.61 -8.64 -19.50
C GLU A 407 -2.48 -7.13 -19.63
N LEU A 408 -2.23 -6.45 -18.51
CA LEU A 408 -2.00 -5.01 -18.52
C LEU A 408 -0.76 -4.66 -19.35
N ARG A 409 0.36 -5.34 -19.10
CA ARG A 409 1.61 -5.11 -19.83
C ARG A 409 1.45 -5.34 -21.32
N GLU A 410 0.84 -6.45 -21.73
CA GLU A 410 0.57 -6.77 -23.12
C GLU A 410 -0.33 -5.73 -23.81
N SER A 411 -1.32 -5.20 -23.08
CA SER A 411 -2.21 -4.14 -23.61
C SER A 411 -1.47 -2.82 -23.88
N LEU A 412 -0.44 -2.52 -23.10
CA LEU A 412 0.35 -1.29 -23.20
C LEU A 412 1.52 -1.41 -24.17
N TYR A 413 2.13 -2.59 -24.19
CA TYR A 413 3.34 -2.90 -24.95
C TYR A 413 3.15 -4.25 -25.63
N PRO A 414 2.37 -4.28 -26.73
CA PRO A 414 2.12 -5.54 -27.44
C PRO A 414 3.43 -6.11 -27.96
N THR A 415 3.62 -7.41 -27.73
CA THR A 415 4.78 -8.16 -28.26
C THR A 415 4.77 -8.17 -29.76
N ASP A 416 5.95 -8.06 -30.39
CA ASP A 416 6.10 -8.37 -31.79
C ASP A 416 6.14 -9.89 -31.96
N PRO A 417 5.10 -10.51 -32.56
CA PRO A 417 5.02 -11.96 -32.70
C PRO A 417 6.07 -12.54 -33.66
N GLU A 418 6.72 -11.73 -34.51
CA GLU A 418 7.75 -12.17 -35.46
C GLU A 418 9.12 -12.26 -34.81
N VAL A 419 9.41 -11.42 -33.83
CA VAL A 419 10.73 -11.33 -33.18
C VAL A 419 10.78 -12.13 -31.88
N GLY A 420 9.65 -12.47 -31.28
CA GLY A 420 9.57 -13.21 -30.01
C GLY A 420 10.12 -12.42 -28.82
N GLU A 421 10.43 -11.15 -29.00
CA GLU A 421 10.88 -10.29 -27.90
C GLU A 421 9.68 -9.69 -27.19
N PRO A 422 9.53 -9.95 -25.89
CA PRO A 422 8.36 -9.53 -25.15
C PRO A 422 8.29 -8.00 -24.96
N TYR A 423 9.39 -7.27 -25.15
CA TYR A 423 9.48 -5.84 -24.90
C TYR A 423 10.36 -5.14 -25.93
N PRO A 424 9.80 -4.19 -26.73
CA PRO A 424 10.58 -3.45 -27.72
C PRO A 424 11.69 -2.59 -27.08
N ASP A 425 11.52 -2.22 -25.81
CA ASP A 425 12.47 -1.41 -25.05
C ASP A 425 13.29 -2.26 -24.06
N GLY A 426 13.59 -3.51 -24.43
CA GLY A 426 14.45 -4.37 -23.61
C GLY A 426 15.71 -3.65 -23.17
N ILE A 427 16.27 -4.03 -22.01
CA ILE A 427 17.54 -3.47 -21.50
C ILE A 427 18.53 -3.40 -22.65
N PRO A 428 19.06 -2.22 -23.02
CA PRO A 428 20.02 -2.13 -24.10
C PRO A 428 21.14 -3.13 -23.87
N MET A 429 21.43 -3.97 -24.88
CA MET A 429 22.45 -5.03 -24.78
C MET A 429 23.80 -4.52 -24.26
N GLU A 430 24.08 -3.24 -24.42
CA GLU A 430 25.25 -2.55 -23.88
C GLU A 430 25.34 -2.55 -22.35
N LEU A 431 24.19 -2.73 -21.65
CA LEU A 431 24.13 -2.81 -20.18
C LEU A 431 24.22 -4.24 -19.64
N VAL A 432 23.97 -5.25 -20.49
CA VAL A 432 24.04 -6.68 -20.11
C VAL A 432 25.48 -7.18 -19.99
N HIS A 433 26.45 -6.49 -20.59
CA HIS A 433 27.83 -6.94 -20.71
C HIS A 433 28.87 -6.12 -19.91
N ARG A 434 28.43 -5.31 -18.93
CA ARG A 434 29.40 -4.70 -18.00
C ARG A 434 29.49 -5.56 -16.74
N PRO A 435 30.68 -6.13 -16.44
CA PRO A 435 30.97 -6.85 -15.21
C PRO A 435 30.90 -5.94 -13.98
#